data_b6281f607587649af38c63f9377753cd
#
_entry.id   b6281f607587649af38c63f9377753cd
#
_cell.length_a   1.000
_cell.length_b   1.000
_cell.length_c   1.000
_cell.angle_alpha   90.00
_cell.angle_beta   90.00
_cell.angle_gamma   90.00
#
_symmetry.space_group_name_H-M   'P 1'
#
loop_
_entity.id
_entity.type
_entity.pdbx_description
1 polymer ?
#
loop_
_entity_poly.entity_id
_entity_poly.type
_entity_poly.pdbx_seq_one_letter_code
_entity_poly.pdbx_strand_id
1 'polypeptide(L)'
;MKVIKKDLSTSIDKLTIIPISDVHIGDKTANIKAFKEVLERIKNEPNTYTILNGDLCNIALKNSKSDVYSDNLTPMEQVIQVLNFLEPIKDKILVMSNGNHEDRITRDTNIDILYLVAKQLHIEQVYSNSWWYLYLTFGKTSKGRPALYTISGYHGYGGGSTTGGKANKVKKMSQVILADCYIMSHVHEPITTKGVIYVPDYQHKSIVKKEMYYCISNSFVEYENSYAEKMGLIPSNNGITEIELDGSKKQIRLIL
;
A
#
# COMPACT_ATOMS: atom_id res chain seq x y z
N MET A 1 -2.66 3.40 -15.51
CA MET A 1 -1.63 3.64 -14.47
C MET A 1 -1.52 5.13 -14.22
N LYS A 2 -1.67 5.58 -12.97
CA LYS A 2 -1.52 7.00 -12.60
C LYS A 2 -0.07 7.27 -12.18
N VAL A 3 0.52 8.35 -12.69
CA VAL A 3 1.84 8.83 -12.26
C VAL A 3 1.65 9.90 -11.19
N ILE A 4 2.28 9.69 -10.05
CA ILE A 4 2.27 10.58 -8.89
C ILE A 4 3.69 11.09 -8.67
N LYS A 5 3.84 12.38 -8.38
CA LYS A 5 5.13 13.00 -8.05
C LYS A 5 5.04 13.61 -6.66
N LYS A 6 6.00 13.32 -5.82
CA LYS A 6 6.09 13.89 -4.46
C LYS A 6 7.52 14.31 -4.19
N ASP A 7 7.69 15.58 -3.94
CA ASP A 7 8.98 16.17 -3.55
C ASP A 7 8.89 16.53 -2.05
N LEU A 8 9.77 15.94 -1.25
CA LEU A 8 9.86 16.19 0.17
C LEU A 8 11.15 16.98 0.49
N SER A 9 11.31 17.38 1.75
CA SER A 9 12.45 18.20 2.17
C SER A 9 13.79 17.53 1.88
N THR A 10 14.74 18.35 1.43
CA THR A 10 16.13 17.95 1.24
C THR A 10 16.88 17.75 2.56
N SER A 11 16.29 18.12 3.70
CA SER A 11 16.83 17.90 5.03
C SER A 11 16.51 16.52 5.62
N ILE A 12 15.72 15.70 4.91
CA ILE A 12 15.36 14.36 5.36
C ILE A 12 16.49 13.39 5.01
N ASP A 13 17.21 12.89 6.01
CA ASP A 13 18.27 11.89 5.80
C ASP A 13 17.72 10.48 5.63
N LYS A 14 16.66 10.15 6.36
CA LYS A 14 15.97 8.85 6.28
C LYS A 14 14.47 9.05 6.29
N LEU A 15 13.78 8.23 5.51
CA LEU A 15 12.34 8.24 5.39
C LEU A 15 11.81 6.81 5.51
N THR A 16 10.77 6.63 6.31
CA THR A 16 10.06 5.36 6.45
C THR A 16 8.71 5.45 5.74
N ILE A 17 8.38 4.45 4.94
CA ILE A 17 7.04 4.28 4.38
C ILE A 17 6.43 3.04 5.00
N ILE A 18 5.23 3.18 5.58
CA ILE A 18 4.42 2.07 6.07
C ILE A 18 3.27 1.85 5.07
N PRO A 19 3.34 0.83 4.20
CA PRO A 19 2.21 0.47 3.36
C PRO A 19 1.05 -0.04 4.22
N ILE A 20 -0.13 0.52 4.04
CA ILE A 20 -1.37 0.12 4.72
C ILE A 20 -2.35 -0.38 3.67
N SER A 21 -2.95 -1.54 3.92
CA SER A 21 -4.04 -2.09 3.12
C SER A 21 -4.84 -3.11 3.94
N ASP A 22 -5.88 -3.63 3.35
CA ASP A 22 -6.64 -4.77 3.90
C ASP A 22 -7.04 -4.53 5.37
N VAL A 23 -7.51 -3.30 5.66
CA VAL A 23 -7.99 -2.89 7.00
C VAL A 23 -9.39 -3.43 7.23
N HIS A 24 -10.20 -3.47 6.17
CA HIS A 24 -11.58 -3.96 6.17
C HIS A 24 -12.44 -3.34 7.27
N ILE A 25 -12.38 -2.00 7.41
CA ILE A 25 -13.24 -1.26 8.35
C ILE A 25 -14.69 -1.66 8.11
N GLY A 26 -15.38 -2.07 9.16
CA GLY A 26 -16.73 -2.64 9.10
C GLY A 26 -16.78 -4.14 9.37
N ASP A 27 -15.75 -4.90 9.01
CA ASP A 27 -15.65 -6.31 9.39
C ASP A 27 -15.43 -6.44 10.89
N LYS A 28 -16.15 -7.37 11.52
CA LYS A 28 -16.04 -7.64 12.97
C LYS A 28 -14.68 -8.19 13.39
N THR A 29 -13.90 -8.73 12.45
CA THR A 29 -12.56 -9.26 12.69
C THR A 29 -11.46 -8.24 12.36
N ALA A 30 -11.82 -7.02 11.95
CA ALA A 30 -10.87 -5.96 11.71
C ALA A 30 -10.21 -5.47 13.02
N ASN A 31 -8.88 -5.56 13.12
CA ASN A 31 -8.12 -5.09 14.25
C ASN A 31 -7.92 -3.57 14.20
N ILE A 32 -9.00 -2.85 14.51
CA ILE A 32 -9.01 -1.37 14.50
C ILE A 32 -8.03 -0.79 15.53
N LYS A 33 -7.73 -1.52 16.60
CA LYS A 33 -6.75 -1.08 17.61
C LYS A 33 -5.35 -1.04 17.01
N ALA A 34 -4.89 -2.12 16.39
CA ALA A 34 -3.59 -2.17 15.72
C ALA A 34 -3.49 -1.14 14.59
N PHE A 35 -4.57 -0.95 13.81
CA PHE A 35 -4.61 0.08 12.78
C PHE A 35 -4.42 1.49 13.36
N LYS A 36 -5.11 1.83 14.46
CA LYS A 36 -4.95 3.13 15.14
C LYS A 36 -3.52 3.35 15.66
N GLU A 37 -2.89 2.31 16.23
CA GLU A 37 -1.50 2.38 16.70
C GLU A 37 -0.54 2.74 15.55
N VAL A 38 -0.74 2.17 14.36
CA VAL A 38 0.04 2.51 13.17
C VAL A 38 -0.22 3.96 12.72
N LEU A 39 -1.48 4.41 12.72
CA LEU A 39 -1.80 5.80 12.37
C LEU A 39 -1.18 6.81 13.33
N GLU A 40 -1.22 6.54 14.64
CA GLU A 40 -0.58 7.39 15.64
C GLU A 40 0.95 7.43 15.47
N ARG A 41 1.58 6.30 15.12
CA ARG A 41 3.00 6.27 14.78
C ARG A 41 3.29 7.14 13.57
N ILE A 42 2.54 7.00 12.46
CA ILE A 42 2.70 7.82 11.26
C ILE A 42 2.53 9.30 11.60
N LYS A 43 1.53 9.66 12.39
CA LYS A 43 1.25 11.03 12.81
C LYS A 43 2.41 11.65 13.58
N ASN A 44 2.96 10.92 14.56
CA ASN A 44 3.93 11.45 15.53
C ASN A 44 5.38 11.38 15.04
N GLU A 45 5.75 10.45 14.17
CA GLU A 45 7.10 10.35 13.62
C GLU A 45 7.26 11.27 12.40
N PRO A 46 8.17 12.28 12.44
CA PRO A 46 8.25 13.32 11.39
C PRO A 46 8.45 12.78 9.98
N ASN A 47 9.33 11.78 9.82
CA ASN A 47 9.75 11.26 8.52
C ASN A 47 9.10 9.91 8.18
N THR A 48 7.99 9.57 8.85
CA THR A 48 7.19 8.39 8.56
C THR A 48 5.96 8.78 7.75
N TYR A 49 5.80 8.14 6.60
CA TYR A 49 4.75 8.35 5.60
C TYR A 49 4.01 7.05 5.34
N THR A 50 2.90 7.13 4.61
CA THR A 50 2.12 5.94 4.26
C THR A 50 1.73 5.91 2.78
N ILE A 51 1.52 4.70 2.29
CA ILE A 51 0.86 4.37 1.03
C ILE A 51 -0.37 3.53 1.38
N LEU A 52 -1.55 4.03 1.07
CA LEU A 52 -2.82 3.35 1.26
C LEU A 52 -3.15 2.54 0.01
N ASN A 53 -3.05 1.22 0.09
CA ASN A 53 -3.09 0.35 -1.09
C ASN A 53 -4.35 -0.51 -1.19
N GLY A 54 -5.51 0.08 -0.85
CA GLY A 54 -6.85 -0.50 -1.04
C GLY A 54 -7.36 -1.37 0.12
N ASP A 55 -8.61 -1.76 0.00
CA ASP A 55 -9.38 -2.54 0.98
C ASP A 55 -9.35 -1.90 2.38
N LEU A 56 -9.56 -0.59 2.43
CA LEU A 56 -9.71 0.15 3.69
C LEU A 56 -11.10 -0.10 4.30
N CYS A 57 -12.13 -0.19 3.45
CA CYS A 57 -13.49 -0.55 3.82
C CYS A 57 -13.76 -2.03 3.51
N ASN A 58 -14.61 -2.69 4.30
CA ASN A 58 -15.02 -4.06 3.99
C ASN A 58 -16.08 -4.14 2.91
N ILE A 59 -17.08 -3.26 2.95
CA ILE A 59 -18.14 -3.14 1.93
C ILE A 59 -18.76 -4.49 1.59
N ALA A 60 -19.39 -5.15 2.56
CA ALA A 60 -20.18 -6.33 2.29
C ALA A 60 -21.51 -5.92 1.63
N LEU A 61 -21.74 -6.38 0.40
CA LEU A 61 -22.97 -6.16 -0.37
C LEU A 61 -23.71 -7.49 -0.57
N LYS A 62 -25.02 -7.43 -0.82
CA LYS A 62 -25.88 -8.63 -1.02
C LYS A 62 -25.40 -9.53 -2.15
N ASN A 63 -24.75 -8.96 -3.17
CA ASN A 63 -24.20 -9.68 -4.33
C ASN A 63 -22.71 -10.02 -4.19
N SER A 64 -22.08 -9.68 -3.07
CA SER A 64 -20.68 -10.00 -2.78
C SER A 64 -20.54 -11.38 -2.11
N LYS A 65 -19.33 -11.93 -2.11
CA LYS A 65 -19.02 -13.16 -1.36
C LYS A 65 -18.95 -12.93 0.16
N SER A 66 -18.81 -11.67 0.58
CA SER A 66 -18.79 -11.31 2.01
C SER A 66 -20.18 -11.41 2.61
N ASP A 67 -20.25 -11.85 3.85
CA ASP A 67 -21.50 -11.93 4.60
C ASP A 67 -21.90 -10.53 5.08
N VAL A 68 -22.98 -9.99 4.53
CA VAL A 68 -23.53 -8.66 4.88
C VAL A 68 -23.86 -8.57 6.36
N TYR A 69 -24.23 -9.68 7.00
CA TYR A 69 -24.56 -9.73 8.44
C TYR A 69 -23.32 -9.80 9.34
N SER A 70 -22.13 -9.93 8.77
CA SER A 70 -20.86 -9.88 9.52
C SER A 70 -20.33 -8.46 9.69
N ASP A 71 -20.80 -7.49 8.91
CA ASP A 71 -20.39 -6.09 9.04
C ASP A 71 -21.07 -5.43 10.25
N ASN A 72 -20.28 -4.73 11.05
CA ASN A 72 -20.75 -3.95 12.19
C ASN A 72 -21.16 -2.52 11.81
N LEU A 73 -20.86 -2.10 10.59
CA LEU A 73 -21.07 -0.76 10.06
C LEU A 73 -21.67 -0.83 8.66
N THR A 74 -22.58 0.06 8.37
CA THR A 74 -23.06 0.26 7.00
C THR A 74 -21.94 0.80 6.09
N PRO A 75 -22.02 0.62 4.76
CA PRO A 75 -21.02 1.16 3.84
C PRO A 75 -20.73 2.67 4.03
N MET A 76 -21.75 3.47 4.31
CA MET A 76 -21.58 4.91 4.55
C MET A 76 -20.81 5.18 5.86
N GLU A 77 -21.12 4.46 6.92
CA GLU A 77 -20.40 4.59 8.20
C GLU A 77 -18.94 4.17 8.08
N GLN A 78 -18.64 3.13 7.26
CA GLN A 78 -17.27 2.72 6.96
C GLN A 78 -16.48 3.84 6.28
N VAL A 79 -17.07 4.49 5.26
CA VAL A 79 -16.45 5.64 4.56
C VAL A 79 -16.21 6.82 5.49
N ILE A 80 -17.17 7.14 6.38
CA ILE A 80 -17.03 8.21 7.37
C ILE A 80 -15.90 7.88 8.35
N GLN A 81 -15.78 6.61 8.78
CA GLN A 81 -14.66 6.20 9.65
C GLN A 81 -13.31 6.31 8.94
N VAL A 82 -13.20 5.89 7.67
CA VAL A 82 -11.97 6.07 6.89
C VAL A 82 -11.57 7.55 6.85
N LEU A 83 -12.51 8.45 6.56
CA LEU A 83 -12.27 9.90 6.60
C LEU A 83 -11.69 10.35 7.95
N ASN A 84 -12.36 9.99 9.04
CA ASN A 84 -11.94 10.39 10.38
C ASN A 84 -10.55 9.86 10.77
N PHE A 85 -10.20 8.66 10.32
CA PHE A 85 -8.88 8.07 10.59
C PHE A 85 -7.76 8.72 9.75
N LEU A 86 -8.06 9.11 8.51
CA LEU A 86 -7.05 9.63 7.60
C LEU A 86 -6.83 11.14 7.73
N GLU A 87 -7.82 11.92 8.18
CA GLU A 87 -7.72 13.37 8.33
C GLU A 87 -6.47 13.81 9.12
N PRO A 88 -6.11 13.19 10.28
CA PRO A 88 -4.94 13.61 11.05
C PRO A 88 -3.59 13.34 10.38
N ILE A 89 -3.56 12.48 9.34
CA ILE A 89 -2.32 12.07 8.64
C ILE A 89 -2.33 12.39 7.16
N LYS A 90 -3.31 13.13 6.65
CA LYS A 90 -3.51 13.37 5.21
C LYS A 90 -2.26 13.89 4.49
N ASP A 91 -1.47 14.74 5.12
CA ASP A 91 -0.24 15.30 4.54
C ASP A 91 0.91 14.29 4.44
N LYS A 92 0.79 13.16 5.13
CA LYS A 92 1.73 12.04 5.12
C LYS A 92 1.32 10.89 4.19
N ILE A 93 0.20 11.04 3.48
CA ILE A 93 -0.25 10.07 2.48
C ILE A 93 0.47 10.37 1.17
N LEU A 94 1.32 9.44 0.73
CA LEU A 94 2.06 9.54 -0.54
C LEU A 94 1.23 9.05 -1.73
N VAL A 95 0.44 8.00 -1.51
CA VAL A 95 -0.47 7.40 -2.49
C VAL A 95 -1.69 6.86 -1.76
N MET A 96 -2.85 6.94 -2.40
CA MET A 96 -4.08 6.27 -1.99
C MET A 96 -4.68 5.56 -3.21
N SER A 97 -5.00 4.29 -3.09
CA SER A 97 -5.58 3.53 -4.20
C SER A 97 -6.75 2.65 -3.75
N ASN A 98 -7.63 2.32 -4.70
CA ASN A 98 -8.72 1.38 -4.48
C ASN A 98 -8.23 -0.06 -4.32
N GLY A 99 -9.01 -0.83 -3.57
CA GLY A 99 -8.97 -2.27 -3.55
C GLY A 99 -10.22 -2.89 -4.15
N ASN A 100 -10.30 -4.20 -4.13
CA ASN A 100 -11.45 -4.91 -4.72
C ASN A 100 -12.73 -4.77 -3.89
N HIS A 101 -12.63 -4.42 -2.60
CA HIS A 101 -13.80 -4.19 -1.74
C HIS A 101 -14.48 -2.87 -2.09
N GLU A 102 -13.74 -1.78 -2.25
CA GLU A 102 -14.29 -0.50 -2.70
C GLU A 102 -14.83 -0.60 -4.14
N ASP A 103 -14.15 -1.36 -5.00
CA ASP A 103 -14.58 -1.57 -6.40
C ASP A 103 -15.95 -2.26 -6.52
N ARG A 104 -16.46 -2.91 -5.47
CA ARG A 104 -17.82 -3.47 -5.46
C ARG A 104 -18.85 -2.37 -5.68
N ILE A 105 -18.75 -1.26 -4.95
CA ILE A 105 -19.63 -0.10 -5.12
C ILE A 105 -19.41 0.54 -6.49
N THR A 106 -18.16 0.75 -6.87
CA THR A 106 -17.84 1.38 -8.16
C THR A 106 -18.47 0.62 -9.34
N ARG A 107 -18.40 -0.72 -9.34
CA ARG A 107 -19.01 -1.54 -10.39
C ARG A 107 -20.53 -1.46 -10.42
N ASP A 108 -21.18 -1.42 -9.27
CA ASP A 108 -22.62 -1.46 -9.17
C ASP A 108 -23.27 -0.07 -9.39
N THR A 109 -22.55 1.01 -9.06
CA THR A 109 -23.13 2.37 -8.99
C THR A 109 -22.34 3.42 -9.77
N ASN A 110 -21.14 3.09 -10.25
CA ASN A 110 -20.16 4.05 -10.81
C ASN A 110 -19.72 5.13 -9.79
N ILE A 111 -19.85 4.87 -8.48
CA ILE A 111 -19.39 5.76 -7.42
C ILE A 111 -18.08 5.22 -6.87
N ASP A 112 -17.01 5.98 -7.03
CA ASP A 112 -15.70 5.67 -6.45
C ASP A 112 -15.58 6.31 -5.07
N ILE A 113 -15.79 5.51 -4.03
CA ILE A 113 -15.87 6.00 -2.64
C ILE A 113 -14.53 6.51 -2.11
N LEU A 114 -13.40 5.87 -2.46
CA LEU A 114 -12.10 6.36 -2.00
C LEU A 114 -11.66 7.62 -2.78
N TYR A 115 -12.11 7.80 -4.01
CA TYR A 115 -11.95 9.09 -4.68
C TYR A 115 -12.69 10.21 -3.95
N LEU A 116 -13.91 9.95 -3.48
CA LEU A 116 -14.67 10.93 -2.69
C LEU A 116 -13.97 11.24 -1.35
N VAL A 117 -13.43 10.22 -0.67
CA VAL A 117 -12.59 10.40 0.53
C VAL A 117 -11.36 11.25 0.20
N ALA A 118 -10.62 10.93 -0.85
CA ALA A 118 -9.43 11.69 -1.27
C ALA A 118 -9.77 13.14 -1.58
N LYS A 119 -10.90 13.39 -2.23
CA LYS A 119 -11.39 14.73 -2.52
C LYS A 119 -11.77 15.51 -1.27
N GLN A 120 -12.45 14.89 -0.32
CA GLN A 120 -12.81 15.50 0.97
C GLN A 120 -11.56 15.85 1.81
N LEU A 121 -10.51 15.02 1.73
CA LEU A 121 -9.22 15.26 2.38
C LEU A 121 -8.32 16.24 1.60
N HIS A 122 -8.72 16.68 0.40
CA HIS A 122 -7.91 17.51 -0.51
C HIS A 122 -6.60 16.86 -0.94
N ILE A 123 -6.62 15.53 -1.16
CA ILE A 123 -5.46 14.71 -1.61
C ILE A 123 -5.73 13.93 -2.90
N GLU A 124 -6.70 14.35 -3.71
CA GLU A 124 -7.07 13.66 -4.96
C GLU A 124 -5.92 13.56 -5.97
N GLN A 125 -4.90 14.40 -5.85
CA GLN A 125 -3.70 14.34 -6.68
C GLN A 125 -2.88 13.07 -6.44
N VAL A 126 -2.94 12.48 -5.23
CA VAL A 126 -2.24 11.23 -4.88
C VAL A 126 -3.15 10.00 -4.92
N TYR A 127 -4.43 10.17 -5.30
CA TYR A 127 -5.36 9.06 -5.47
C TYR A 127 -5.21 8.38 -6.84
N SER A 128 -5.34 7.05 -6.89
CA SER A 128 -5.43 6.25 -8.10
C SER A 128 -6.51 5.17 -7.94
N ASN A 129 -7.36 4.99 -8.94
CA ASN A 129 -8.37 3.93 -8.91
C ASN A 129 -7.83 2.52 -9.21
N SER A 130 -6.54 2.39 -9.54
CA SER A 130 -5.92 1.11 -9.84
C SER A 130 -4.40 1.21 -9.71
N TRP A 131 -3.64 0.76 -10.70
CA TRP A 131 -2.18 0.78 -10.70
C TRP A 131 -1.61 2.20 -10.67
N TRP A 132 -0.63 2.45 -9.79
CA TRP A 132 0.05 3.72 -9.61
C TRP A 132 1.56 3.60 -9.73
N TYR A 133 2.21 4.74 -10.01
CA TYR A 133 3.66 4.88 -10.09
C TYR A 133 4.09 6.17 -9.42
N LEU A 134 4.85 6.06 -8.35
CA LEU A 134 5.32 7.19 -7.55
C LEU A 134 6.77 7.53 -7.87
N TYR A 135 7.02 8.78 -8.25
CA TYR A 135 8.32 9.42 -8.17
C TYR A 135 8.43 10.16 -6.84
N LEU A 136 9.35 9.73 -5.99
CA LEU A 136 9.57 10.33 -4.66
C LEU A 136 10.99 10.88 -4.60
N THR A 137 11.13 12.20 -4.33
CA THR A 137 12.40 12.85 -4.12
C THR A 137 12.50 13.40 -2.71
N PHE A 138 13.67 13.23 -2.08
CA PHE A 138 13.98 13.81 -0.77
C PHE A 138 15.48 13.71 -0.48
N GLY A 139 15.92 14.35 0.62
CA GLY A 139 17.30 14.26 1.07
C GLY A 139 18.29 14.96 0.15
N LYS A 140 19.56 14.71 0.36
CA LYS A 140 20.65 15.31 -0.44
C LYS A 140 21.79 14.31 -0.61
N THR A 141 21.97 13.81 -1.81
CA THR A 141 23.07 12.89 -2.15
C THR A 141 24.43 13.61 -2.14
N SER A 142 25.51 12.85 -2.15
CA SER A 142 26.89 13.37 -2.26
C SER A 142 27.11 14.26 -3.48
N LYS A 143 26.28 14.13 -4.53
CA LYS A 143 26.28 14.98 -5.72
C LYS A 143 25.46 16.26 -5.58
N GLY A 144 24.95 16.56 -4.38
CA GLY A 144 24.16 17.75 -4.09
C GLY A 144 22.73 17.75 -4.62
N ARG A 145 22.26 16.65 -5.19
CA ARG A 145 20.89 16.48 -5.73
C ARG A 145 20.04 15.63 -4.80
N PRO A 146 18.70 15.83 -4.77
CA PRO A 146 17.82 14.92 -4.03
C PRO A 146 17.96 13.47 -4.49
N ALA A 147 17.80 12.54 -3.57
CA ALA A 147 17.66 11.12 -3.92
C ALA A 147 16.31 10.89 -4.59
N LEU A 148 16.29 10.22 -5.74
CA LEU A 148 15.07 9.87 -6.47
C LEU A 148 14.79 8.39 -6.30
N TYR A 149 13.62 8.06 -5.79
CA TYR A 149 13.07 6.71 -5.70
C TYR A 149 11.85 6.56 -6.60
N THR A 150 11.74 5.40 -7.21
CA THR A 150 10.56 5.01 -7.99
C THR A 150 9.87 3.84 -7.31
N ILE A 151 8.59 4.00 -7.00
CA ILE A 151 7.80 2.97 -6.33
C ILE A 151 6.55 2.73 -7.18
N SER A 152 6.22 1.48 -7.43
CA SER A 152 5.01 1.12 -8.19
C SER A 152 4.17 0.15 -7.40
N GLY A 153 2.86 0.27 -7.49
CA GLY A 153 1.96 -0.62 -6.79
C GLY A 153 0.55 -0.65 -7.35
N TYR A 154 -0.17 -1.61 -6.86
CA TYR A 154 -1.61 -1.76 -7.00
C TYR A 154 -2.09 -2.71 -5.90
N HIS A 155 -3.39 -2.76 -5.64
CA HIS A 155 -3.91 -3.59 -4.56
C HIS A 155 -3.57 -5.08 -4.74
N GLY A 156 -3.64 -5.61 -5.93
CA GLY A 156 -3.40 -7.02 -6.19
C GLY A 156 -4.66 -7.78 -6.61
N TYR A 157 -4.51 -9.08 -6.79
CA TYR A 157 -5.61 -9.95 -7.17
C TYR A 157 -5.35 -11.42 -6.83
N GLY A 158 -6.44 -12.16 -6.66
CA GLY A 158 -6.47 -13.61 -6.57
C GLY A 158 -5.72 -14.20 -5.38
N GLY A 159 -6.12 -15.36 -4.91
CA GLY A 159 -5.47 -16.11 -3.85
C GLY A 159 -4.12 -16.70 -4.24
N GLY A 160 -3.39 -17.19 -3.26
CA GLY A 160 -2.22 -18.05 -3.42
C GLY A 160 -2.16 -18.99 -2.23
N SER A 161 -1.97 -20.27 -2.46
CA SER A 161 -1.92 -21.30 -1.41
C SER A 161 -0.55 -21.37 -0.71
N THR A 162 0.48 -20.74 -1.27
CA THR A 162 1.85 -20.78 -0.74
C THR A 162 2.49 -19.40 -0.74
N THR A 163 3.35 -19.12 0.23
CA THR A 163 4.16 -17.89 0.30
C THR A 163 4.96 -17.65 -0.98
N GLY A 164 5.55 -18.70 -1.56
CA GLY A 164 6.28 -18.58 -2.83
C GLY A 164 5.39 -18.18 -4.01
N GLY A 165 4.16 -18.69 -4.07
CA GLY A 165 3.15 -18.30 -5.06
C GLY A 165 2.77 -16.83 -4.94
N LYS A 166 2.55 -16.35 -3.71
CA LYS A 166 2.26 -14.94 -3.41
C LYS A 166 3.45 -14.03 -3.76
N ALA A 167 4.67 -14.40 -3.37
CA ALA A 167 5.89 -13.67 -3.71
C ALA A 167 6.11 -13.55 -5.22
N ASN A 168 5.78 -14.59 -6.00
CA ASN A 168 5.87 -14.54 -7.46
C ASN A 168 4.89 -13.54 -8.09
N LYS A 169 3.73 -13.27 -7.46
CA LYS A 169 2.78 -12.27 -7.97
C LYS A 169 3.36 -10.85 -7.90
N VAL A 170 3.92 -10.45 -6.76
CA VAL A 170 4.53 -9.12 -6.66
C VAL A 170 5.75 -9.00 -7.55
N LYS A 171 6.53 -10.06 -7.73
CA LYS A 171 7.69 -10.07 -8.67
C LYS A 171 7.28 -9.85 -10.12
N LYS A 172 6.13 -10.36 -10.56
CA LYS A 172 5.61 -10.15 -11.92
C LYS A 172 5.36 -8.68 -12.25
N MET A 173 5.19 -7.81 -11.27
CA MET A 173 5.00 -6.38 -11.48
C MET A 173 6.19 -5.75 -12.22
N SER A 174 7.40 -6.24 -11.99
CA SER A 174 8.60 -5.75 -12.68
C SER A 174 8.65 -6.11 -14.17
N GLN A 175 7.79 -7.00 -14.65
CA GLN A 175 7.60 -7.29 -16.07
C GLN A 175 6.68 -6.26 -16.77
N VAL A 176 5.91 -5.50 -15.99
CA VAL A 176 4.98 -4.46 -16.49
C VAL A 176 5.68 -3.12 -16.57
N ILE A 177 6.39 -2.73 -15.53
CA ILE A 177 7.10 -1.45 -15.46
C ILE A 177 8.32 -1.57 -14.56
N LEU A 178 9.40 -0.87 -14.91
CA LEU A 178 10.63 -0.83 -14.11
C LEU A 178 10.51 0.20 -12.99
N ALA A 179 10.67 -0.24 -11.73
CA ALA A 179 10.73 0.59 -10.54
C ALA A 179 11.84 0.12 -9.59
N ASP A 180 12.10 0.87 -8.53
CA ASP A 180 13.04 0.48 -7.47
C ASP A 180 12.36 -0.42 -6.44
N CYS A 181 11.08 -0.15 -6.13
CA CYS A 181 10.28 -0.92 -5.19
C CYS A 181 8.87 -1.18 -5.74
N TYR A 182 8.32 -2.34 -5.40
CA TYR A 182 6.97 -2.76 -5.81
C TYR A 182 6.16 -3.12 -4.58
N ILE A 183 4.92 -2.62 -4.52
CA ILE A 183 3.99 -2.86 -3.41
C ILE A 183 2.73 -3.53 -3.95
N MET A 184 2.39 -4.66 -3.37
CA MET A 184 1.14 -5.38 -3.59
C MET A 184 0.47 -5.66 -2.24
N SER A 185 -0.82 -5.96 -2.25
CA SER A 185 -1.66 -6.23 -1.08
C SER A 185 -2.56 -7.45 -1.33
N HIS A 186 -3.77 -7.47 -0.80
CA HIS A 186 -4.85 -8.42 -1.12
C HIS A 186 -4.66 -9.84 -0.59
N VAL A 187 -3.46 -10.35 -0.48
CA VAL A 187 -3.21 -11.76 -0.11
C VAL A 187 -3.00 -11.94 1.39
N HIS A 188 -3.15 -10.89 2.18
CA HIS A 188 -3.12 -10.86 3.65
C HIS A 188 -1.89 -11.54 4.28
N GLU A 189 -0.76 -11.58 3.57
CA GLU A 189 0.48 -12.18 4.08
C GLU A 189 1.63 -11.22 3.79
N PRO A 190 2.25 -10.62 4.82
CA PRO A 190 3.37 -9.72 4.63
C PRO A 190 4.60 -10.50 4.11
N ILE A 191 5.14 -10.04 2.99
CA ILE A 191 6.28 -10.66 2.34
C ILE A 191 7.24 -9.58 1.88
N THR A 192 8.53 -9.77 2.16
CA THR A 192 9.59 -8.94 1.60
C THR A 192 10.59 -9.79 0.83
N THR A 193 11.02 -9.33 -0.34
CA THR A 193 12.01 -10.03 -1.15
C THR A 193 12.77 -9.07 -2.06
N LYS A 194 13.89 -9.52 -2.59
CA LYS A 194 14.72 -8.75 -3.54
C LYS A 194 14.84 -9.49 -4.87
N GLY A 195 15.10 -8.71 -5.91
CA GLY A 195 15.51 -9.19 -7.22
C GLY A 195 16.61 -8.32 -7.80
N VAL A 196 17.23 -8.81 -8.86
CA VAL A 196 18.26 -8.09 -9.60
C VAL A 196 17.97 -8.22 -11.08
N ILE A 197 18.13 -7.12 -11.78
CA ILE A 197 18.07 -7.08 -13.26
C ILE A 197 19.27 -6.30 -13.78
N TYR A 198 19.75 -6.66 -14.95
CA TYR A 198 20.73 -5.87 -15.68
C TYR A 198 20.00 -5.00 -16.69
N VAL A 199 20.26 -3.69 -16.65
CA VAL A 199 19.66 -2.71 -17.58
C VAL A 199 20.75 -2.00 -18.38
N PRO A 200 20.49 -1.68 -19.67
CA PRO A 200 21.44 -0.89 -20.45
C PRO A 200 21.51 0.54 -19.92
N ASP A 201 22.73 1.04 -19.78
CA ASP A 201 23.03 2.45 -19.60
C ASP A 201 23.40 3.04 -20.97
N TYR A 202 22.43 3.69 -21.59
CA TYR A 202 22.61 4.25 -22.95
C TYR A 202 23.57 5.43 -22.96
N GLN A 203 23.71 6.16 -21.87
CA GLN A 203 24.61 7.31 -21.78
C GLN A 203 26.08 6.86 -21.78
N HIS A 204 26.41 5.85 -20.97
CA HIS A 204 27.77 5.34 -20.84
C HIS A 204 28.04 4.09 -21.68
N LYS A 205 27.07 3.65 -22.51
CA LYS A 205 27.18 2.46 -23.38
C LYS A 205 27.63 1.22 -22.59
N SER A 206 27.06 1.01 -21.39
CA SER A 206 27.40 -0.06 -20.47
C SER A 206 26.15 -0.79 -19.97
N ILE A 207 26.35 -1.81 -19.17
CA ILE A 207 25.27 -2.54 -18.49
C ILE A 207 25.42 -2.31 -17.00
N VAL A 208 24.35 -1.87 -16.34
CA VAL A 208 24.33 -1.63 -14.90
C VAL A 208 23.41 -2.62 -14.20
N LYS A 209 23.85 -3.09 -13.04
CA LYS A 209 23.05 -3.92 -12.13
C LYS A 209 22.05 -3.01 -11.41
N LYS A 210 20.75 -3.37 -11.47
CA LYS A 210 19.69 -2.70 -10.73
C LYS A 210 19.08 -3.67 -9.73
N GLU A 211 19.06 -3.30 -8.46
CA GLU A 211 18.31 -4.01 -7.44
C GLU A 211 16.84 -3.56 -7.47
N MET A 212 15.95 -4.51 -7.25
CA MET A 212 14.52 -4.30 -7.15
C MET A 212 14.02 -4.90 -5.83
N TYR A 213 13.15 -4.16 -5.17
CA TYR A 213 12.59 -4.54 -3.89
C TYR A 213 11.10 -4.83 -4.05
N TYR A 214 10.61 -5.89 -3.43
CA TYR A 214 9.24 -6.33 -3.53
C TYR A 214 8.65 -6.50 -2.16
N CYS A 215 7.50 -5.90 -1.94
CA CYS A 215 6.79 -5.88 -0.68
C CYS A 215 5.33 -6.27 -0.90
N ILE A 216 4.83 -7.18 -0.10
CA ILE A 216 3.40 -7.37 0.10
C ILE A 216 3.09 -6.84 1.48
N SER A 217 2.12 -5.92 1.57
CA SER A 217 1.70 -5.33 2.84
C SER A 217 0.95 -6.33 3.71
N ASN A 218 0.88 -6.05 4.98
CA ASN A 218 0.08 -6.81 5.92
C ASN A 218 -1.43 -6.55 5.73
N SER A 219 -2.23 -7.35 6.45
CA SER A 219 -3.65 -7.13 6.70
C SER A 219 -3.87 -6.79 8.17
N PHE A 220 -4.96 -6.09 8.46
CA PHE A 220 -5.44 -5.83 9.82
C PHE A 220 -6.62 -6.72 10.22
N VAL A 221 -6.89 -7.78 9.46
CA VAL A 221 -7.94 -8.76 9.76
C VAL A 221 -7.37 -9.86 10.63
N GLU A 222 -8.01 -10.11 11.78
CA GLU A 222 -7.67 -11.24 12.64
C GLU A 222 -8.04 -12.55 11.95
N TYR A 223 -7.24 -13.60 12.20
CA TYR A 223 -7.50 -14.91 11.62
C TYR A 223 -8.72 -15.59 12.26
N GLU A 224 -8.81 -15.52 13.60
CA GLU A 224 -9.85 -16.17 14.36
C GLU A 224 -11.25 -15.59 14.05
N ASN A 225 -12.22 -16.47 13.86
CA ASN A 225 -13.61 -16.14 13.48
C ASN A 225 -13.77 -15.41 12.14
N SER A 226 -12.70 -15.30 11.34
CA SER A 226 -12.70 -14.65 10.04
C SER A 226 -13.13 -15.58 8.90
N TYR A 227 -13.29 -14.99 7.72
CA TYR A 227 -13.42 -15.73 6.47
C TYR A 227 -12.21 -16.66 6.21
N ALA A 228 -11.00 -16.22 6.58
CA ALA A 228 -9.78 -17.01 6.38
C ALA A 228 -9.82 -18.32 7.16
N GLU A 229 -10.25 -18.30 8.41
CA GLU A 229 -10.42 -19.51 9.22
C GLU A 229 -11.51 -20.42 8.65
N LYS A 230 -12.67 -19.87 8.29
CA LYS A 230 -13.78 -20.62 7.70
C LYS A 230 -13.40 -21.34 6.40
N MET A 231 -12.49 -20.77 5.63
CA MET A 231 -12.00 -21.34 4.38
C MET A 231 -10.75 -22.21 4.54
N GLY A 232 -10.26 -22.39 5.78
CA GLY A 232 -9.06 -23.18 6.08
C GLY A 232 -7.78 -22.59 5.44
N LEU A 233 -7.72 -21.26 5.29
CA LEU A 233 -6.52 -20.59 4.81
C LEU A 233 -5.43 -20.62 5.88
N ILE A 234 -4.18 -20.52 5.46
CA ILE A 234 -3.05 -20.51 6.39
C ILE A 234 -3.06 -19.19 7.18
N PRO A 235 -2.99 -19.24 8.53
CA PRO A 235 -2.84 -18.03 9.34
C PRO A 235 -1.62 -17.23 8.90
N SER A 236 -1.76 -15.92 8.84
CA SER A 236 -0.68 -15.00 8.50
C SER A 236 -0.19 -14.26 9.73
N ASN A 237 1.09 -13.91 9.74
CA ASN A 237 1.64 -13.01 10.74
C ASN A 237 1.16 -11.57 10.44
N ASN A 238 0.60 -10.90 11.43
CA ASN A 238 0.14 -9.51 11.34
C ASN A 238 1.26 -8.48 11.51
N GLY A 239 2.50 -8.84 11.17
CA GLY A 239 3.64 -7.92 11.21
C GLY A 239 3.47 -6.73 10.27
N ILE A 240 3.98 -5.57 10.67
CA ILE A 240 3.95 -4.36 9.84
C ILE A 240 5.14 -4.35 8.91
N THR A 241 4.88 -4.26 7.61
CA THR A 241 5.94 -4.08 6.62
C THR A 241 6.36 -2.61 6.56
N GLU A 242 7.67 -2.35 6.60
CA GLU A 242 8.22 -1.01 6.47
C GLU A 242 9.24 -0.94 5.33
N ILE A 243 9.27 0.21 4.66
CA ILE A 243 10.23 0.52 3.60
C ILE A 243 11.05 1.71 4.05
N GLU A 244 12.28 1.46 4.45
CA GLU A 244 13.24 2.52 4.77
C GLU A 244 13.98 2.97 3.52
N LEU A 245 14.05 4.28 3.31
CA LEU A 245 14.75 4.93 2.20
C LEU A 245 15.80 5.89 2.76
N ASP A 246 17.00 5.89 2.15
CA ASP A 246 18.12 6.76 2.56
C ASP A 246 18.24 7.96 1.62
N GLY A 247 18.17 9.18 2.17
CA GLY A 247 18.21 10.42 1.41
C GLY A 247 19.62 10.84 0.95
N SER A 248 20.67 10.27 1.56
CA SER A 248 22.08 10.60 1.23
C SER A 248 22.65 9.69 0.15
N LYS A 249 22.18 8.47 0.08
CA LYS A 249 22.55 7.47 -0.93
C LYS A 249 21.31 6.67 -1.31
N LYS A 250 21.18 6.30 -2.57
CA LYS A 250 20.03 5.53 -3.04
C LYS A 250 20.08 4.11 -2.50
N GLN A 251 19.49 3.89 -1.33
CA GLN A 251 19.41 2.60 -0.65
C GLN A 251 17.99 2.37 -0.10
N ILE A 252 17.50 1.15 -0.28
CA ILE A 252 16.21 0.68 0.24
C ILE A 252 16.47 -0.46 1.22
N ARG A 253 15.78 -0.47 2.35
CA ARG A 253 15.69 -1.58 3.27
C ARG A 253 14.21 -1.93 3.48
N LEU A 254 13.87 -3.20 3.38
CA LEU A 254 12.55 -3.72 3.75
C LEU A 254 12.66 -4.38 5.12
N ILE A 255 11.71 -4.06 6.00
CA ILE A 255 11.58 -4.59 7.36
C ILE A 255 10.22 -5.26 7.46
N LEU A 256 10.16 -6.36 8.22
CA LEU A 256 8.97 -7.16 8.47
C LEU A 256 8.80 -7.29 9.97
#